data_cd438dd80e8cfd82db8c921a65a70744
#
_entry.id   cd438dd80e8cfd82db8c921a65a70744
#
_cell.length_a   1.000
_cell.length_b   1.000
_cell.length_c   1.000
_cell.angle_alpha   90.00
_cell.angle_beta   90.00
_cell.angle_gamma   90.00
#
_symmetry.space_group_name_H-M   'P 1'
#
loop_
_entity.id
_entity.type
_entity.pdbx_description
1 polymer ?
#
loop_
_entity_poly.entity_id
_entity_poly.type
_entity_poly.pdbx_seq_one_letter_code
_entity_poly.pdbx_strand_id
1 'polypeptide(L)'
;PFLVERDAQQALLDQLPRNIIVLLLRGGVFFTVLYYYPKAALLYLVAYLIMIHILRLKDGVQHDYDGNPTLFAEDPPSRFGGRATEQAHTFSNPECLRWDWPNYFTLCFGFHNAHHKRPTVPWYRLPAYHRETFGTDPALVIPFATHLKMYHRYRVQRVAHSGGDLDGLPPAREAEYLERARAGRIYGGNAVSFLN
;
A
#
# COMPACT_ATOMS: atom_id res chain seq x y z
N PRO A 1 -12.53 -10.39 -23.64
CA PRO A 1 -12.66 -9.22 -22.76
C PRO A 1 -14.05 -9.17 -22.11
N PHE A 2 -15.15 -9.24 -22.87
CA PHE A 2 -16.54 -9.13 -22.36
C PHE A 2 -16.95 -10.19 -21.32
N LEU A 3 -16.41 -11.38 -21.34
CA LEU A 3 -16.75 -12.43 -20.36
C LEU A 3 -16.14 -12.15 -18.99
N VAL A 4 -14.88 -11.72 -18.94
CA VAL A 4 -14.19 -11.36 -17.69
C VAL A 4 -14.86 -10.15 -17.02
N GLU A 5 -15.33 -9.19 -17.81
CA GLU A 5 -16.03 -8.01 -17.31
C GLU A 5 -17.42 -8.37 -16.75
N ARG A 6 -18.14 -9.31 -17.37
CA ARG A 6 -19.41 -9.84 -16.84
C ARG A 6 -19.24 -10.59 -15.53
N ASP A 7 -18.23 -11.43 -15.42
CA ASP A 7 -17.95 -12.19 -14.19
C ASP A 7 -17.56 -11.26 -13.04
N ALA A 8 -16.77 -10.21 -13.31
CA ALA A 8 -16.44 -9.19 -12.33
C ALA A 8 -17.67 -8.38 -11.90
N GLN A 9 -18.52 -7.97 -12.82
CA GLN A 9 -19.76 -7.27 -12.52
C GLN A 9 -20.72 -8.14 -11.69
N GLN A 10 -20.86 -9.42 -12.05
CA GLN A 10 -21.69 -10.35 -11.30
C GLN A 10 -21.18 -10.54 -9.88
N ALA A 11 -19.86 -10.72 -9.69
CA ALA A 11 -19.24 -10.84 -8.39
C ALA A 11 -19.45 -9.57 -7.51
N LEU A 12 -19.46 -8.40 -8.12
CA LEU A 12 -19.79 -7.15 -7.42
C LEU A 12 -21.27 -7.10 -6.99
N LEU A 13 -22.18 -7.50 -7.87
CA LEU A 13 -23.61 -7.56 -7.58
C LEU A 13 -23.93 -8.55 -6.48
N ASP A 14 -23.28 -9.72 -6.48
CA ASP A 14 -23.43 -10.74 -5.43
C ASP A 14 -22.95 -10.29 -4.05
N GLN A 15 -21.97 -9.38 -4.02
CA GLN A 15 -21.47 -8.78 -2.79
C GLN A 15 -22.29 -7.57 -2.31
N LEU A 16 -23.08 -6.96 -3.19
CA LEU A 16 -23.79 -5.72 -2.92
C LEU A 16 -24.70 -5.79 -1.69
N PRO A 17 -25.55 -6.83 -1.48
CA PRO A 17 -26.41 -6.92 -0.29
C PRO A 17 -25.61 -6.95 1.00
N ARG A 18 -24.53 -7.74 1.04
CA ARG A 18 -23.63 -7.80 2.19
C ARG A 18 -22.98 -6.45 2.47
N ASN A 19 -22.51 -5.77 1.44
CA ASN A 19 -21.85 -4.47 1.58
C ASN A 19 -22.83 -3.40 2.06
N ILE A 20 -24.07 -3.42 1.59
CA ILE A 20 -25.13 -2.53 2.07
C ILE A 20 -25.43 -2.79 3.56
N ILE A 21 -25.58 -4.05 3.98
CA ILE A 21 -25.82 -4.38 5.39
C ILE A 21 -24.66 -3.89 6.26
N VAL A 22 -23.41 -4.14 5.84
CA VAL A 22 -22.23 -3.67 6.58
C VAL A 22 -22.18 -2.14 6.64
N LEU A 23 -22.52 -1.45 5.56
CA LEU A 23 -22.56 0.01 5.50
C LEU A 23 -23.63 0.56 6.44
N LEU A 24 -24.83 0.00 6.43
CA LEU A 24 -25.92 0.42 7.31
C LEU A 24 -25.60 0.18 8.79
N LEU A 25 -25.03 -0.98 9.12
CA LEU A 25 -24.62 -1.29 10.49
C LEU A 25 -23.52 -0.34 10.98
N ARG A 26 -22.45 -0.17 10.19
CA ARG A 26 -21.33 0.74 10.54
C ARG A 26 -21.79 2.19 10.58
N GLY A 27 -22.58 2.62 9.61
CA GLY A 27 -23.17 3.95 9.57
C GLY A 27 -24.09 4.19 10.76
N GLY A 28 -24.95 3.24 11.08
CA GLY A 28 -25.83 3.31 12.25
C GLY A 28 -25.07 3.48 13.56
N VAL A 29 -24.03 2.67 13.76
CA VAL A 29 -23.15 2.81 14.93
C VAL A 29 -22.47 4.17 14.95
N PHE A 30 -21.88 4.60 13.82
CA PHE A 30 -21.20 5.88 13.73
C PHE A 30 -22.14 7.06 14.02
N PHE A 31 -23.32 7.10 13.40
CA PHE A 31 -24.31 8.16 13.63
C PHE A 31 -24.87 8.14 15.07
N THR A 32 -25.01 6.98 15.68
CA THR A 32 -25.37 6.86 17.08
C THR A 32 -24.30 7.49 17.99
N VAL A 33 -23.03 7.16 17.74
CA VAL A 33 -21.91 7.75 18.48
C VAL A 33 -21.80 9.26 18.23
N LEU A 34 -22.00 9.70 16.99
CA LEU A 34 -21.99 11.13 16.65
C LEU A 34 -23.09 11.90 17.37
N TYR A 35 -24.28 11.31 17.50
CA TYR A 35 -25.41 11.95 18.15
C TYR A 35 -25.22 12.05 19.68
N TYR A 36 -24.82 10.96 20.35
CA TYR A 36 -24.70 10.92 21.81
C TYR A 36 -23.33 11.39 22.32
N TYR A 37 -22.27 11.21 21.52
CA TYR A 37 -20.88 11.47 21.90
C TYR A 37 -20.10 12.20 20.79
N PRO A 38 -20.49 13.43 20.39
CA PRO A 38 -19.90 14.13 19.24
C PRO A 38 -18.39 14.35 19.37
N LYS A 39 -17.89 14.57 20.59
CA LYS A 39 -16.44 14.68 20.82
C LYS A 39 -15.68 13.39 20.52
N ALA A 40 -16.25 12.23 20.87
CA ALA A 40 -15.65 10.93 20.56
C ALA A 40 -15.68 10.66 19.05
N ALA A 41 -16.77 10.99 18.37
CA ALA A 41 -16.87 10.89 16.92
C ALA A 41 -15.82 11.78 16.20
N LEU A 42 -15.62 12.99 16.68
CA LEU A 42 -14.59 13.89 16.14
C LEU A 42 -13.18 13.34 16.35
N LEU A 43 -12.87 12.84 17.54
CA LEU A 43 -11.56 12.21 17.82
C LEU A 43 -11.34 10.96 16.96
N TYR A 44 -12.37 10.16 16.76
CA TYR A 44 -12.32 9.02 15.85
C TYR A 44 -12.03 9.46 14.41
N LEU A 45 -12.70 10.49 13.91
CA LEU A 45 -12.45 11.03 12.58
C LEU A 45 -11.01 11.52 12.41
N VAL A 46 -10.49 12.25 13.38
CA VAL A 46 -9.09 12.72 13.38
C VAL A 46 -8.13 11.53 13.38
N ALA A 47 -8.35 10.53 14.24
CA ALA A 47 -7.53 9.32 14.27
C ALA A 47 -7.58 8.56 12.95
N TYR A 48 -8.76 8.47 12.34
CA TYR A 48 -8.96 7.84 11.03
C TYR A 48 -8.20 8.56 9.91
N LEU A 49 -8.24 9.90 9.88
CA LEU A 49 -7.49 10.70 8.90
C LEU A 49 -5.98 10.55 9.07
N ILE A 50 -5.48 10.52 10.32
CA ILE A 50 -4.08 10.24 10.61
C ILE A 50 -3.69 8.84 10.12
N MET A 51 -4.52 7.85 10.42
CA MET A 51 -4.27 6.46 9.99
C MET A 51 -4.19 6.35 8.46
N ILE A 52 -5.14 6.93 7.73
CA ILE A 52 -5.10 6.95 6.25
C ILE A 52 -3.84 7.63 5.75
N HIS A 53 -3.44 8.76 6.35
CA HIS A 53 -2.22 9.45 5.95
C HIS A 53 -0.97 8.58 6.16
N ILE A 54 -0.88 7.88 7.29
CA ILE A 54 0.22 6.93 7.56
C ILE A 54 0.23 5.79 6.55
N LEU A 55 -0.93 5.20 6.26
CA LEU A 55 -1.02 4.12 5.26
C LEU A 55 -0.59 4.61 3.87
N ARG A 56 -1.04 5.79 3.45
CA ARG A 56 -0.62 6.41 2.18
C ARG A 56 0.87 6.71 2.12
N LEU A 57 1.42 7.23 3.23
CA LEU A 57 2.85 7.45 3.35
C LEU A 57 3.62 6.15 3.15
N LYS A 58 3.16 5.05 3.77
CA LYS A 58 3.82 3.75 3.69
C LYS A 58 3.73 3.15 2.29
N ASP A 59 2.54 3.17 1.71
CA ASP A 59 2.27 2.59 0.39
C ASP A 59 3.07 3.27 -0.73
N GLY A 60 3.37 4.53 -0.59
CA GLY A 60 3.94 5.39 -1.65
C GLY A 60 5.23 4.90 -2.32
N VAL A 61 6.00 3.99 -1.71
CA VAL A 61 7.20 3.39 -2.30
C VAL A 61 7.31 1.89 -2.02
N GLN A 62 6.24 1.25 -1.61
CA GLN A 62 6.22 -0.19 -1.35
C GLN A 62 6.07 -1.03 -2.61
N HIS A 63 5.56 -0.42 -3.66
CA HIS A 63 5.39 -1.05 -4.96
C HIS A 63 6.08 -0.26 -6.06
N ASP A 64 6.60 -0.97 -7.05
CA ASP A 64 6.89 -0.42 -8.35
C ASP A 64 5.58 -0.37 -9.14
N TYR A 65 4.96 0.80 -9.20
CA TYR A 65 3.65 0.97 -9.82
C TYR A 65 3.66 0.79 -11.33
N ASP A 66 4.80 0.96 -11.99
CA ASP A 66 4.94 0.69 -13.41
C ASP A 66 5.00 -0.82 -13.69
N GLY A 67 5.42 -1.60 -12.70
CA GLY A 67 5.42 -3.07 -12.75
C GLY A 67 4.11 -3.73 -12.32
N ASN A 68 3.19 -2.98 -11.69
CA ASN A 68 1.92 -3.52 -11.20
C ASN A 68 0.78 -3.28 -12.18
N PRO A 69 0.06 -4.33 -12.59
CA PRO A 69 -1.11 -4.19 -13.44
C PRO A 69 -2.21 -3.42 -12.68
N THR A 70 -2.76 -2.42 -13.32
CA THR A 70 -3.99 -1.79 -12.85
C THR A 70 -5.21 -2.46 -13.50
N LEU A 71 -6.38 -2.36 -12.87
CA LEU A 71 -7.63 -2.87 -13.44
C LEU A 71 -7.99 -2.20 -14.78
N PHE A 72 -7.41 -1.04 -15.05
CA PHE A 72 -7.63 -0.23 -16.25
C PHE A 72 -6.45 -0.28 -17.22
N ALA A 73 -5.47 -1.15 -17.00
CA ALA A 73 -4.37 -1.35 -17.95
C ALA A 73 -4.93 -1.91 -19.27
N GLU A 74 -4.47 -1.39 -20.38
CA GLU A 74 -4.81 -1.90 -21.71
C GLU A 74 -4.39 -3.37 -21.90
N ASP A 75 -3.37 -3.80 -21.17
CA ASP A 75 -2.89 -5.15 -21.15
C ASP A 75 -3.52 -5.97 -20.01
N PRO A 76 -4.10 -7.15 -20.33
CA PRO A 76 -4.76 -7.96 -19.31
C PRO A 76 -3.76 -8.54 -18.29
N PRO A 77 -4.20 -8.70 -17.01
CA PRO A 77 -3.38 -9.22 -15.92
C PRO A 77 -2.63 -10.53 -16.19
N SER A 78 -3.09 -11.33 -17.13
CA SER A 78 -2.43 -12.57 -17.53
C SER A 78 -1.01 -12.42 -18.10
N ARG A 79 -0.63 -11.21 -18.52
CA ARG A 79 0.74 -10.89 -18.97
C ARG A 79 1.69 -10.57 -17.83
N PHE A 80 1.18 -10.32 -16.65
CA PHE A 80 1.98 -9.93 -15.49
C PHE A 80 2.29 -11.15 -14.63
N GLY A 81 3.18 -12.00 -15.04
CA GLY A 81 3.88 -13.07 -14.32
C GLY A 81 3.31 -13.67 -13.03
N GLY A 82 2.14 -13.25 -12.58
CA GLY A 82 1.49 -13.72 -11.37
C GLY A 82 2.20 -13.29 -10.07
N ARG A 83 2.05 -14.11 -9.03
CA ARG A 83 2.54 -13.82 -7.68
C ARG A 83 4.05 -13.60 -7.57
N ALA A 84 4.84 -14.22 -8.45
CA ALA A 84 6.28 -14.04 -8.46
C ALA A 84 6.66 -12.63 -8.92
N THR A 85 5.99 -12.12 -9.96
CA THR A 85 6.19 -10.74 -10.45
C THR A 85 5.74 -9.71 -9.42
N GLU A 86 4.56 -9.92 -8.81
CA GLU A 86 4.08 -9.06 -7.73
C GLU A 86 5.10 -8.98 -6.58
N GLN A 87 5.65 -10.11 -6.15
CA GLN A 87 6.65 -10.16 -5.10
C GLN A 87 7.95 -9.44 -5.49
N ALA A 88 8.34 -9.52 -6.75
CA ALA A 88 9.55 -8.90 -7.27
C ALA A 88 9.44 -7.36 -7.31
N HIS A 89 8.24 -6.83 -7.54
CA HIS A 89 7.96 -5.39 -7.55
C HIS A 89 7.42 -4.85 -6.22
N THR A 90 7.59 -5.60 -5.13
CA THR A 90 7.16 -5.23 -3.78
C THR A 90 8.37 -5.01 -2.88
N PHE A 91 8.40 -3.88 -2.15
CA PHE A 91 9.51 -3.49 -1.30
C PHE A 91 9.05 -3.22 0.13
N SER A 92 9.96 -3.39 1.09
CA SER A 92 9.71 -3.10 2.50
C SER A 92 10.29 -1.74 2.90
N ASN A 93 9.60 -1.03 3.78
CA ASN A 93 10.05 0.23 4.36
C ASN A 93 9.77 0.30 5.87
N PRO A 94 10.30 -0.66 6.66
CA PRO A 94 10.11 -0.68 8.10
C PRO A 94 10.72 0.57 8.76
N GLU A 95 10.16 0.98 9.89
CA GLU A 95 10.68 2.08 10.70
C GLU A 95 12.06 1.72 11.28
N CYS A 96 12.22 0.47 11.67
CA CYS A 96 13.47 -0.04 12.21
C CYS A 96 13.63 -1.53 11.91
N LEU A 97 14.81 -1.91 11.39
CA LEU A 97 15.18 -3.32 11.20
C LEU A 97 15.77 -3.96 12.46
N ARG A 98 16.37 -3.13 13.33
CA ARG A 98 17.06 -3.61 14.51
C ARG A 98 16.12 -3.98 15.66
N TRP A 99 15.06 -3.18 15.85
CA TRP A 99 14.10 -3.35 16.93
C TRP A 99 12.69 -3.43 16.37
N ASP A 100 11.87 -4.33 16.90
CA ASP A 100 10.50 -4.54 16.40
C ASP A 100 9.54 -3.46 16.90
N TRP A 101 9.74 -2.93 18.11
CA TRP A 101 8.79 -2.04 18.76
C TRP A 101 8.44 -0.74 17.98
N PRO A 102 9.37 -0.09 17.22
CA PRO A 102 8.97 1.09 16.44
C PRO A 102 7.98 0.76 15.33
N ASN A 103 8.07 -0.46 14.79
CA ASN A 103 7.21 -0.91 13.69
C ASN A 103 5.77 -1.21 14.18
N TYR A 104 5.56 -1.41 15.47
CA TYR A 104 4.21 -1.67 16.01
C TYR A 104 3.30 -0.45 15.92
N PHE A 105 3.84 0.77 15.90
CA PHE A 105 3.05 2.00 15.70
C PHE A 105 2.34 2.06 14.36
N THR A 106 2.86 1.34 13.36
CA THR A 106 2.27 1.23 12.02
C THR A 106 1.78 -0.19 11.73
N LEU A 107 1.50 -0.98 12.77
CA LEU A 107 1.07 -2.37 12.68
C LEU A 107 2.03 -3.22 11.82
N CYS A 108 3.31 -2.94 11.88
CA CYS A 108 4.37 -3.60 11.10
C CYS A 108 4.14 -3.57 9.58
N PHE A 109 3.32 -2.64 9.08
CA PHE A 109 2.99 -2.54 7.66
C PHE A 109 4.22 -2.27 6.78
N GLY A 110 5.29 -1.77 7.37
CA GLY A 110 6.57 -1.59 6.70
C GLY A 110 7.26 -2.88 6.24
N PHE A 111 6.90 -4.05 6.79
CA PHE A 111 7.40 -5.36 6.33
C PHE A 111 6.55 -5.92 5.19
N HIS A 112 6.39 -5.12 4.13
CA HIS A 112 5.40 -5.33 3.09
C HIS A 112 5.69 -6.57 2.23
N ASN A 113 6.96 -6.84 1.89
CA ASN A 113 7.37 -8.08 1.22
C ASN A 113 6.92 -9.34 1.97
N ALA A 114 7.07 -9.32 3.30
CA ALA A 114 6.65 -10.43 4.15
C ALA A 114 5.12 -10.59 4.13
N HIS A 115 4.39 -9.47 4.15
CA HIS A 115 2.94 -9.47 4.02
C HIS A 115 2.48 -10.06 2.68
N HIS A 116 3.05 -9.62 1.54
CA HIS A 116 2.73 -10.17 0.22
C HIS A 116 3.10 -11.64 0.09
N LYS A 117 4.23 -12.06 0.65
CA LYS A 117 4.66 -13.47 0.63
C LYS A 117 3.64 -14.37 1.32
N ARG A 118 3.10 -13.94 2.47
CA ARG A 118 2.08 -14.68 3.23
C ARG A 118 1.11 -13.73 3.95
N PRO A 119 0.03 -13.28 3.28
CA PRO A 119 -0.93 -12.32 3.82
C PRO A 119 -1.64 -12.76 5.11
N THR A 120 -1.66 -14.07 5.41
CA THR A 120 -2.29 -14.63 6.61
C THR A 120 -1.42 -14.53 7.87
N VAL A 121 -0.17 -14.08 7.76
CA VAL A 121 0.68 -13.85 8.93
C VAL A 121 0.13 -12.67 9.72
N PRO A 122 -0.15 -12.83 11.03
CA PRO A 122 -0.58 -11.71 11.87
C PRO A 122 0.45 -10.58 11.87
N TRP A 123 -0.02 -9.34 11.84
CA TRP A 123 0.86 -8.16 11.73
C TRP A 123 2.00 -8.12 12.75
N TYR A 124 1.75 -8.52 13.99
CA TYR A 124 2.76 -8.56 15.06
C TYR A 124 3.84 -9.64 14.88
N ARG A 125 3.64 -10.59 13.96
CA ARG A 125 4.62 -11.61 13.58
C ARG A 125 5.37 -11.27 12.29
N LEU A 126 4.98 -10.24 11.57
CA LEU A 126 5.64 -9.85 10.32
C LEU A 126 7.14 -9.57 10.48
N PRO A 127 7.63 -8.91 11.56
CA PRO A 127 9.09 -8.73 11.73
C PRO A 127 9.86 -10.03 11.81
N ALA A 128 9.37 -10.98 12.61
CA ALA A 128 10.00 -12.29 12.73
C ALA A 128 9.96 -13.06 11.41
N TYR A 129 8.81 -13.11 10.77
CA TYR A 129 8.62 -13.78 9.48
C TYR A 129 9.48 -13.15 8.37
N HIS A 130 9.64 -11.84 8.38
CA HIS A 130 10.54 -11.15 7.45
C HIS A 130 11.99 -11.61 7.63
N ARG A 131 12.49 -11.66 8.89
CA ARG A 131 13.84 -12.15 9.19
C ARG A 131 14.06 -13.60 8.79
N GLU A 132 13.07 -14.46 9.00
CA GLU A 132 13.13 -15.88 8.60
C GLU A 132 13.15 -16.05 7.06
N THR A 133 12.42 -15.21 6.34
CA THR A 133 12.21 -15.38 4.89
C THR A 133 13.25 -14.62 4.05
N PHE A 134 13.59 -13.41 4.47
CA PHE A 134 14.45 -12.47 3.72
C PHE A 134 15.76 -12.14 4.44
N GLY A 135 15.94 -12.64 5.66
CA GLY A 135 17.11 -12.33 6.48
C GLY A 135 17.10 -10.89 7.01
N THR A 136 18.28 -10.41 7.34
CA THR A 136 18.52 -9.03 7.79
C THR A 136 19.11 -8.15 6.68
N ASP A 137 19.25 -8.71 5.48
CA ASP A 137 19.78 -7.96 4.34
C ASP A 137 18.87 -6.79 3.99
N PRO A 138 19.38 -5.55 3.98
CA PRO A 138 18.62 -4.40 3.56
C PRO A 138 18.36 -4.34 2.03
N ALA A 139 18.73 -5.38 1.28
CA ALA A 139 18.63 -5.39 -0.18
C ALA A 139 17.22 -5.09 -0.69
N LEU A 140 16.17 -5.57 0.01
CA LEU A 140 14.78 -5.35 -0.35
C LEU A 140 14.10 -4.23 0.47
N VAL A 141 14.89 -3.40 1.13
CA VAL A 141 14.38 -2.37 2.05
C VAL A 141 14.73 -0.97 1.54
N ILE A 142 13.71 -0.12 1.50
CA ILE A 142 13.87 1.32 1.31
C ILE A 142 13.96 1.97 2.68
N PRO A 143 15.06 2.68 3.04
CA PRO A 143 15.19 3.30 4.34
C PRO A 143 14.03 4.27 4.64
N PHE A 144 13.39 4.12 5.79
CA PHE A 144 12.22 4.93 6.14
C PHE A 144 12.50 6.45 6.13
N ALA A 145 13.66 6.86 6.58
CA ALA A 145 14.05 8.27 6.55
C ALA A 145 14.12 8.83 5.12
N THR A 146 14.63 8.03 4.17
CA THR A 146 14.67 8.38 2.74
C THR A 146 13.23 8.46 2.19
N HIS A 147 12.41 7.47 2.51
CA HIS A 147 10.99 7.46 2.13
C HIS A 147 10.26 8.71 2.62
N LEU A 148 10.37 9.04 3.89
CA LEU A 148 9.73 10.22 4.49
C LEU A 148 10.18 11.53 3.80
N LYS A 149 11.48 11.65 3.52
CA LYS A 149 12.04 12.80 2.79
C LYS A 149 11.47 12.91 1.38
N MET A 150 11.40 11.80 0.63
CA MET A 150 10.83 11.77 -0.71
C MET A 150 9.34 12.13 -0.70
N TYR A 151 8.59 11.57 0.25
CA TYR A 151 7.16 11.81 0.38
C TYR A 151 6.83 13.31 0.50
N HIS A 152 7.55 14.03 1.32
CA HIS A 152 7.33 15.48 1.51
C HIS A 152 7.92 16.33 0.40
N ARG A 153 9.09 15.95 -0.12
CA ARG A 153 9.76 16.70 -1.19
C ARG A 153 8.95 16.69 -2.49
N TYR A 154 8.39 15.56 -2.85
CA TYR A 154 7.72 15.35 -4.14
C TYR A 154 6.20 15.28 -4.03
N ARG A 155 5.62 15.91 -3.01
CA ARG A 155 4.17 15.87 -2.76
C ARG A 155 3.31 16.34 -3.94
N VAL A 156 3.80 17.29 -4.73
CA VAL A 156 3.07 17.83 -5.89
C VAL A 156 3.12 16.83 -7.05
N GLN A 157 4.31 16.30 -7.34
CA GLN A 157 4.50 15.31 -8.41
C GLN A 157 3.65 14.06 -8.18
N ARG A 158 3.54 13.62 -6.94
CA ARG A 158 2.70 12.46 -6.57
C ARG A 158 1.22 12.65 -6.87
N VAL A 159 0.74 13.87 -6.88
CA VAL A 159 -0.65 14.19 -7.25
C VAL A 159 -0.81 14.39 -8.75
N ALA A 160 0.19 14.98 -9.39
CA ALA A 160 0.12 15.39 -10.79
C ALA A 160 0.50 14.27 -11.78
N HIS A 161 1.27 13.28 -11.35
CA HIS A 161 1.80 12.24 -12.22
C HIS A 161 1.44 10.85 -11.71
N SER A 162 1.16 9.91 -12.61
CA SER A 162 0.84 8.52 -12.30
C SER A 162 2.08 7.64 -12.11
N GLY A 163 3.19 7.93 -12.77
CA GLY A 163 4.45 7.20 -12.62
C GLY A 163 5.17 7.54 -11.32
N GLY A 164 6.03 6.66 -10.86
CA GLY A 164 6.78 6.80 -9.62
C GLY A 164 8.16 7.41 -9.74
N ASP A 165 8.69 7.60 -10.94
CA ASP A 165 10.06 8.01 -11.19
C ASP A 165 10.18 9.48 -11.63
N LEU A 166 11.15 10.19 -11.04
CA LEU A 166 11.45 11.58 -11.39
C LEU A 166 12.10 11.75 -12.76
N ASP A 167 12.78 10.74 -13.25
CA ASP A 167 13.48 10.78 -14.53
C ASP A 167 12.51 10.52 -15.71
N GLY A 168 11.23 10.21 -15.41
CA GLY A 168 10.21 9.98 -16.44
C GLY A 168 10.42 8.68 -17.25
N LEU A 169 11.35 7.85 -16.82
CA LEU A 169 11.62 6.55 -17.42
C LEU A 169 11.02 5.46 -16.51
N PRO A 170 10.23 4.54 -17.04
CA PRO A 170 9.80 3.39 -16.27
C PRO A 170 11.03 2.62 -15.81
N PRO A 171 11.11 2.20 -14.55
CA PRO A 171 12.21 1.37 -14.08
C PRO A 171 12.21 0.06 -14.86
N ALA A 172 13.24 -0.15 -15.63
CA ALA A 172 13.35 -1.32 -16.49
C ALA A 172 13.50 -2.63 -15.70
N ARG A 173 13.88 -2.52 -14.41
CA ARG A 173 14.17 -3.66 -13.52
C ARG A 173 13.99 -3.28 -12.05
N GLU A 174 13.59 -4.25 -11.24
CA GLU A 174 13.38 -4.14 -9.78
C GLU A 174 14.61 -3.57 -9.04
N ALA A 175 15.80 -4.04 -9.39
CA ALA A 175 17.05 -3.56 -8.77
C ALA A 175 17.28 -2.08 -9.04
N GLU A 176 16.96 -1.61 -10.23
CA GLU A 176 17.08 -0.22 -10.63
C GLU A 176 16.06 0.67 -9.91
N TYR A 177 14.81 0.23 -9.79
CA TYR A 177 13.78 0.92 -8.99
C TYR A 177 14.23 1.08 -7.54
N LEU A 178 14.66 -0.02 -6.92
CA LEU A 178 15.10 -0.03 -5.53
C LEU A 178 16.32 0.89 -5.30
N GLU A 179 17.28 0.88 -6.22
CA GLU A 179 18.45 1.76 -6.17
C GLU A 179 18.06 3.24 -6.26
N ARG A 180 17.18 3.60 -7.17
CA ARG A 180 16.64 4.96 -7.32
C ARG A 180 15.83 5.38 -6.11
N ALA A 181 15.01 4.49 -5.54
CA ALA A 181 14.26 4.76 -4.32
C ALA A 181 15.18 5.02 -3.13
N ARG A 182 16.25 4.25 -2.98
CA ARG A 182 17.28 4.47 -1.95
C ARG A 182 18.03 5.78 -2.14
N ALA A 183 18.28 6.17 -3.37
CA ALA A 183 18.89 7.47 -3.70
C ALA A 183 17.93 8.65 -3.51
N GLY A 184 16.65 8.40 -3.22
CA GLY A 184 15.65 9.45 -3.04
C GLY A 184 15.18 10.10 -4.34
N ARG A 185 15.22 9.39 -5.46
CA ARG A 185 14.90 9.88 -6.81
C ARG A 185 13.52 9.45 -7.31
N ILE A 186 12.76 8.72 -6.49
CA ILE A 186 11.41 8.27 -6.79
C ILE A 186 10.43 9.05 -5.92
N TYR A 187 9.35 9.55 -6.48
CA TYR A 187 8.30 10.23 -5.71
C TYR A 187 7.19 9.28 -5.20
N GLY A 188 7.22 8.01 -5.56
CA GLY A 188 6.23 7.01 -5.20
C GLY A 188 4.93 7.12 -6.01
N GLY A 189 4.03 6.19 -5.81
CA GLY A 189 2.74 6.19 -6.48
C GLY A 189 1.92 7.44 -6.21
N ASN A 190 0.99 7.70 -7.09
CA ASN A 190 0.15 8.88 -7.00
C ASN A 190 -0.88 8.75 -5.85
N ALA A 191 -1.39 9.90 -5.37
CA ALA A 191 -2.36 9.93 -4.27
C ALA A 191 -3.71 9.27 -4.60
N VAL A 192 -3.99 9.03 -5.89
CA VAL A 192 -5.21 8.40 -6.40
C VAL A 192 -5.07 6.89 -6.63
N SER A 193 -3.90 6.30 -6.37
CA SER A 193 -3.63 4.87 -6.57
C SER A 193 -4.59 3.92 -5.82
N PHE A 194 -5.33 4.43 -4.83
CA PHE A 194 -6.41 3.68 -4.17
C PHE A 194 -7.76 3.71 -4.90
N LEU A 195 -7.89 4.48 -5.95
CA LEU A 195 -9.12 4.59 -6.73
C LEU A 195 -9.03 3.77 -8.03
N ASN A 196 -7.88 3.15 -8.29
CA ASN A 196 -7.64 2.32 -9.45
C ASN A 196 -7.76 0.84 -9.09
#